data_91afaa7ae4a7c71dee529e5a267af03a
#
_entry.id   91afaa7ae4a7c71dee529e5a267af03a
#
_cell.length_a   1.000
_cell.length_b   1.000
_cell.length_c   1.000
_cell.angle_alpha   90.00
_cell.angle_beta   90.00
_cell.angle_gamma   90.00
#
_symmetry.space_group_name_H-M   'P 1'
#
loop_
_entity.id
_entity.type
_entity.pdbx_description
1 polymer ?
#
loop_
_entity_poly.entity_id
_entity_poly.type
_entity_poly.pdbx_seq_one_letter_code
_entity_poly.pdbx_strand_id
1 'polypeptide(L)'
;MDFLPNAFDSPIWYIGMQINGASELLTQKQNREILAKRLNRDQRNALIKVEEYTILPDTIHLIIREVALTLEMWWPVFRDATARELEDSGGIDGVTCNWHNLTQELIIDAVAFERCAYDLLYQPVTKGYATDPGFYEFNSINNVAGIDL
;
A
#
# COMPACT_ATOMS: atom_id res chain seq x y z
N MET A 1 -18.22 27.48 0.44
CA MET A 1 -17.72 26.87 0.71
C MET A 1 -17.21 26.06 1.02
N ASP A 2 -17.13 25.97 1.01
CA ASP A 2 -16.72 25.17 1.33
C ASP A 2 -15.94 24.51 1.72
N PHE A 3 -15.85 24.61 2.31
CA PHE A 3 -15.14 23.90 2.87
C PHE A 3 -15.28 22.81 2.85
N LEU A 4 -15.22 22.97 2.83
CA LEU A 4 -15.47 21.60 2.42
C LEU A 4 -14.72 20.58 3.20
N PRO A 5 -15.38 19.44 3.59
CA PRO A 5 -14.65 18.38 4.26
C PRO A 5 -13.58 17.76 3.37
N ASN A 6 -13.75 17.78 2.03
CA ASN A 6 -12.79 17.19 1.12
C ASN A 6 -12.26 18.25 0.16
N ALA A 7 -10.98 18.59 0.27
CA ALA A 7 -10.32 19.57 -0.59
C ALA A 7 -9.87 18.97 -1.93
N PHE A 8 -10.06 17.66 -2.14
CA PHE A 8 -9.62 16.95 -3.33
C PHE A 8 -10.79 16.60 -4.25
N ASP A 9 -10.52 16.51 -5.55
CA ASP A 9 -11.53 16.19 -6.55
C ASP A 9 -12.11 14.79 -6.37
N SER A 10 -11.33 13.86 -5.86
CA SER A 10 -11.77 12.50 -5.57
C SER A 10 -11.21 12.06 -4.22
N PRO A 11 -11.87 11.12 -3.54
CA PRO A 11 -11.43 10.65 -2.23
C PRO A 11 -10.03 10.06 -2.25
N ILE A 12 -9.24 10.42 -1.22
CA ILE A 12 -7.90 9.88 -0.99
C ILE A 12 -7.93 9.18 0.36
N TRP A 13 -7.38 7.98 0.39
CA TRP A 13 -7.39 7.12 1.57
C TRP A 13 -5.97 6.72 1.97
N TYR A 14 -5.70 6.74 3.28
CA TYR A 14 -4.56 6.05 3.86
C TYR A 14 -5.03 4.70 4.38
N ILE A 15 -4.42 3.61 3.91
CA ILE A 15 -4.71 2.27 4.40
C ILE A 15 -3.41 1.59 4.82
N GLY A 16 -3.48 0.89 5.96
CA GLY A 16 -2.41 0.06 6.46
C GLY A 16 -2.93 -1.33 6.75
N MET A 17 -2.23 -2.35 6.29
CA MET A 17 -2.64 -3.74 6.42
C MET A 17 -1.50 -4.59 6.90
N GLN A 18 -1.81 -5.56 7.75
CA GLN A 18 -0.86 -6.56 8.21
C GLN A 18 -1.22 -7.92 7.62
N ILE A 19 -0.20 -8.69 7.23
CA ILE A 19 -0.37 -10.07 6.79
C ILE A 19 -0.10 -10.98 7.98
N ASN A 20 -1.09 -11.82 8.32
CA ASN A 20 -0.94 -12.84 9.34
C ASN A 20 -0.79 -14.22 8.73
N GLY A 21 -0.12 -15.12 9.45
CA GLY A 21 0.04 -16.52 9.07
C GLY A 21 1.05 -16.76 7.97
N ALA A 22 1.51 -15.71 7.32
CA ALA A 22 2.41 -15.80 6.17
C ALA A 22 3.42 -14.66 6.18
N SER A 23 3.87 -14.23 7.36
CA SER A 23 4.79 -13.11 7.50
C SER A 23 6.11 -13.34 6.78
N GLU A 24 6.55 -14.59 6.66
CA GLU A 24 7.77 -14.92 5.93
C GLU A 24 7.69 -14.62 4.44
N LEU A 25 6.48 -14.57 3.88
CA LEU A 25 6.33 -14.31 2.44
C LEU A 25 6.88 -12.95 2.05
N LEU A 26 6.53 -11.91 2.79
CA LEU A 26 6.97 -10.56 2.45
C LEU A 26 8.40 -10.25 2.88
N THR A 27 9.07 -11.13 3.63
CA THR A 27 10.51 -11.00 3.85
C THR A 27 11.30 -11.25 2.58
N GLN A 28 10.71 -11.95 1.60
CA GLN A 28 11.33 -12.20 0.32
C GLN A 28 11.00 -11.07 -0.65
N LYS A 29 12.03 -10.52 -1.27
CA LYS A 29 11.89 -9.38 -2.18
C LYS A 29 10.92 -9.66 -3.34
N GLN A 30 10.99 -10.85 -3.95
CA GLN A 30 10.12 -11.19 -5.06
C GLN A 30 8.64 -11.15 -4.68
N ASN A 31 8.32 -11.41 -3.42
CA ASN A 31 6.94 -11.38 -2.95
C ASN A 31 6.45 -9.94 -2.74
N ARG A 32 7.32 -9.05 -2.28
CA ARG A 32 7.00 -7.62 -2.24
C ARG A 32 6.80 -7.07 -3.65
N GLU A 33 7.55 -7.58 -4.62
CA GLU A 33 7.39 -7.20 -6.02
C GLU A 33 6.04 -7.62 -6.59
N ILE A 34 5.46 -8.73 -6.13
CA ILE A 34 4.11 -9.16 -6.52
C ILE A 34 3.10 -8.07 -6.15
N LEU A 35 3.17 -7.55 -4.93
CA LEU A 35 2.28 -6.48 -4.48
C LEU A 35 2.49 -5.20 -5.29
N ALA A 36 3.74 -4.81 -5.50
CA ALA A 36 4.07 -3.61 -6.27
C ALA A 36 3.57 -3.70 -7.71
N LYS A 37 3.75 -4.85 -8.36
CA LYS A 37 3.28 -5.07 -9.73
C LYS A 37 1.76 -5.00 -9.81
N ARG A 38 1.05 -5.55 -8.84
CA ARG A 38 -0.41 -5.50 -8.83
C ARG A 38 -0.92 -4.08 -8.65
N LEU A 39 -0.31 -3.32 -7.74
CA LEU A 39 -0.64 -1.91 -7.57
C LEU A 39 -0.45 -1.14 -8.88
N ASN A 40 0.69 -1.34 -9.54
CA ASN A 40 0.99 -0.64 -10.78
C ASN A 40 0.03 -1.02 -11.89
N ARG A 41 -0.35 -2.29 -11.99
CA ARG A 41 -1.35 -2.77 -12.93
C ARG A 41 -2.69 -2.06 -12.73
N ASP A 42 -3.16 -2.00 -11.48
CA ASP A 42 -4.44 -1.37 -11.19
C ASP A 42 -4.42 0.13 -11.47
N GLN A 43 -3.27 0.77 -11.23
CA GLN A 43 -3.08 2.17 -11.55
C GLN A 43 -3.06 2.39 -13.08
N ARG A 44 -2.35 1.57 -13.83
CA ARG A 44 -2.30 1.67 -15.29
C ARG A 44 -3.66 1.43 -15.93
N ASN A 45 -4.48 0.60 -15.32
CA ASN A 45 -5.85 0.36 -15.76
C ASN A 45 -6.83 1.44 -15.28
N ALA A 46 -6.31 2.50 -14.66
CA ALA A 46 -7.09 3.65 -14.18
C ALA A 46 -8.19 3.26 -13.18
N LEU A 47 -7.98 2.21 -12.40
CA LEU A 47 -8.91 1.81 -11.35
C LEU A 47 -8.75 2.69 -10.12
N ILE A 48 -7.51 2.91 -9.72
CA ILE A 48 -7.11 3.80 -8.62
C ILE A 48 -5.81 4.50 -9.02
N LYS A 49 -5.38 5.48 -8.23
CA LYS A 49 -4.05 6.07 -8.35
C LYS A 49 -3.31 5.89 -7.03
N VAL A 50 -2.07 5.42 -7.12
CA VAL A 50 -1.19 5.31 -5.95
C VAL A 50 -0.51 6.66 -5.74
N GLU A 51 -0.76 7.30 -4.60
CA GLU A 51 -0.11 8.56 -4.25
C GLU A 51 1.22 8.29 -3.53
N GLU A 52 1.22 7.38 -2.57
CA GLU A 52 2.40 6.97 -1.80
C GLU A 52 2.26 5.49 -1.41
N TYR A 53 3.39 4.81 -1.22
CA TYR A 53 3.37 3.43 -0.75
C TYR A 53 4.62 3.09 0.06
N THR A 54 4.48 2.10 0.94
CA THR A 54 5.59 1.42 1.61
C THR A 54 5.18 -0.04 1.80
N ILE A 55 6.02 -0.97 1.34
CA ILE A 55 5.78 -2.41 1.47
C ILE A 55 6.86 -2.99 2.37
N LEU A 56 6.48 -3.36 3.58
CA LEU A 56 7.38 -3.91 4.59
C LEU A 56 7.27 -5.44 4.62
N PRO A 57 8.16 -6.12 5.33
CA PRO A 57 8.11 -7.59 5.43
C PRO A 57 6.81 -8.15 6.00
N ASP A 58 6.05 -7.38 6.78
CA ASP A 58 4.83 -7.86 7.43
C ASP A 58 3.61 -6.96 7.20
N THR A 59 3.82 -5.76 6.67
CA THR A 59 2.74 -4.78 6.50
C THR A 59 2.87 -4.06 5.16
N ILE A 60 1.73 -3.56 4.68
CA ILE A 60 1.69 -2.68 3.52
C ILE A 60 0.95 -1.41 3.90
N HIS A 61 1.51 -0.27 3.53
CA HIS A 61 0.92 1.04 3.77
C HIS A 61 0.76 1.76 2.44
N LEU A 62 -0.44 2.24 2.17
CA LEU A 62 -0.79 2.87 0.90
C LEU A 62 -1.54 4.16 1.13
N ILE A 63 -1.26 5.17 0.30
CA ILE A 63 -2.16 6.30 0.11
C ILE A 63 -2.65 6.19 -1.31
N ILE A 64 -3.95 5.98 -1.49
CA ILE A 64 -4.56 5.81 -2.81
C ILE A 64 -5.67 6.81 -3.03
N ARG A 65 -5.84 7.19 -4.29
CA ARG A 65 -6.93 8.04 -4.76
C ARG A 65 -7.91 7.18 -5.56
N GLU A 66 -9.19 7.37 -5.29
CA GLU A 66 -10.24 6.71 -6.09
C GLU A 66 -10.27 7.32 -7.48
N VAL A 67 -10.32 6.48 -8.51
CA VAL A 67 -10.46 6.90 -9.90
C VAL A 67 -11.72 6.28 -10.50
N ALA A 68 -11.64 5.05 -11.00
CA ALA A 68 -12.81 4.34 -11.52
C ALA A 68 -13.53 3.54 -10.44
N LEU A 69 -12.80 3.09 -9.41
CA LEU A 69 -13.35 2.31 -8.31
C LEU A 69 -13.24 3.08 -7.00
N THR A 70 -14.22 2.89 -6.12
CA THR A 70 -14.12 3.34 -4.73
C THR A 70 -13.18 2.40 -3.97
N LEU A 71 -12.68 2.86 -2.82
CA LEU A 71 -11.89 2.01 -1.93
C LEU A 71 -12.66 0.74 -1.57
N GLU A 72 -13.94 0.88 -1.26
CA GLU A 72 -14.80 -0.23 -0.87
C GLU A 72 -14.90 -1.30 -1.96
N MET A 73 -14.88 -0.89 -3.23
CA MET A 73 -14.92 -1.82 -4.37
C MET A 73 -13.55 -2.39 -4.71
N TRP A 74 -12.52 -1.56 -4.66
CA TRP A 74 -11.18 -1.96 -5.10
C TRP A 74 -10.45 -2.84 -4.09
N TRP A 75 -10.50 -2.47 -2.81
CA TRP A 75 -9.67 -3.11 -1.79
C TRP A 75 -9.92 -4.61 -1.64
N PRO A 76 -11.17 -5.10 -1.54
CA PRO A 76 -11.39 -6.55 -1.40
C PRO A 76 -10.85 -7.35 -2.59
N VAL A 77 -10.97 -6.82 -3.79
CA VAL A 77 -10.46 -7.50 -5.01
C VAL A 77 -8.94 -7.54 -5.00
N PHE A 78 -8.29 -6.41 -4.68
CA PHE A 78 -6.84 -6.34 -4.56
C PHE A 78 -6.33 -7.31 -3.50
N ARG A 79 -6.94 -7.28 -2.33
CA ARG A 79 -6.57 -8.12 -1.19
C ARG A 79 -6.65 -9.60 -1.56
N ASP A 80 -7.77 -10.03 -2.12
CA ASP A 80 -7.99 -11.44 -2.45
C ASP A 80 -7.08 -11.90 -3.59
N ALA A 81 -6.88 -11.07 -4.59
CA ALA A 81 -6.00 -11.40 -5.72
C ALA A 81 -4.54 -11.51 -5.28
N THR A 82 -4.06 -10.59 -4.45
CA THR A 82 -2.68 -10.62 -3.96
C THR A 82 -2.45 -11.77 -2.99
N ALA A 83 -3.41 -12.07 -2.12
CA ALA A 83 -3.32 -13.22 -1.23
C ALA A 83 -3.19 -14.51 -2.02
N ARG A 84 -4.02 -14.69 -3.05
CA ARG A 84 -3.98 -15.89 -3.90
C ARG A 84 -2.65 -15.99 -4.64
N GLU A 85 -2.16 -14.88 -5.19
CA GLU A 85 -0.91 -14.86 -5.93
C GLU A 85 0.28 -15.19 -5.03
N LEU A 86 0.30 -14.65 -3.81
CA LEU A 86 1.32 -14.96 -2.82
C LEU A 86 1.28 -16.43 -2.39
N GLU A 87 0.09 -17.00 -2.20
CA GLU A 87 -0.08 -18.41 -1.83
C GLU A 87 0.43 -19.32 -2.95
N ASP A 88 0.15 -18.97 -4.21
CA ASP A 88 0.50 -19.80 -5.36
C ASP A 88 1.97 -19.64 -5.77
N SER A 89 2.52 -18.44 -5.67
CA SER A 89 3.83 -18.10 -6.25
C SER A 89 4.87 -17.67 -5.22
N GLY A 90 4.52 -17.65 -3.93
CA GLY A 90 5.38 -17.12 -2.89
C GLY A 90 6.53 -18.02 -2.47
N GLY A 91 6.58 -19.27 -2.95
CA GLY A 91 7.66 -20.20 -2.65
C GLY A 91 7.56 -20.89 -1.30
N ILE A 92 6.44 -20.76 -0.59
CA ILE A 92 6.19 -21.44 0.68
C ILE A 92 4.90 -22.26 0.54
N ASP A 93 5.04 -23.58 0.60
CA ASP A 93 3.91 -24.48 0.43
C ASP A 93 2.97 -24.45 1.63
N GLY A 94 1.66 -24.52 1.37
CA GLY A 94 0.64 -24.65 2.39
C GLY A 94 0.39 -23.38 3.20
N VAL A 95 0.91 -22.24 2.76
CA VAL A 95 0.71 -20.96 3.45
C VAL A 95 -0.62 -20.35 3.03
N THR A 96 -1.37 -19.83 4.01
CA THR A 96 -2.60 -19.06 3.78
C THR A 96 -2.37 -17.64 4.24
N CYS A 97 -2.58 -16.67 3.33
CA CYS A 97 -2.43 -15.26 3.63
C CYS A 97 -3.73 -14.69 4.19
N ASN A 98 -3.65 -14.11 5.38
CA ASN A 98 -4.77 -13.40 6.00
C ASN A 98 -4.39 -11.96 6.24
N TRP A 99 -5.21 -11.04 5.72
CA TRP A 99 -4.99 -9.61 5.85
C TRP A 99 -5.80 -9.05 7.02
N HIS A 100 -5.16 -8.22 7.84
CA HIS A 100 -5.81 -7.48 8.92
C HIS A 100 -5.69 -5.99 8.68
N ASN A 101 -6.80 -5.27 8.85
CA ASN A 101 -6.78 -3.82 8.79
C ASN A 101 -6.08 -3.26 10.03
N LEU A 102 -5.05 -2.44 9.83
CA LEU A 102 -4.40 -1.68 10.88
C LEU A 102 -4.95 -0.25 10.94
N THR A 103 -5.14 0.36 9.79
CA THR A 103 -5.68 1.72 9.69
C THR A 103 -6.42 1.90 8.38
N GLN A 104 -7.44 2.78 8.42
CA GLN A 104 -8.16 3.23 7.24
C GLN A 104 -8.63 4.64 7.55
N GLU A 105 -8.07 5.62 6.85
CA GLU A 105 -8.36 7.03 7.12
C GLU A 105 -8.65 7.76 5.82
N LEU A 106 -9.78 8.48 5.78
CA LEU A 106 -10.09 9.38 4.68
C LEU A 106 -9.27 10.66 4.86
N ILE A 107 -8.47 11.00 3.86
CA ILE A 107 -7.61 12.18 3.88
C ILE A 107 -8.41 13.35 3.31
N ILE A 108 -8.73 14.33 4.15
CA ILE A 108 -9.68 15.39 3.80
C ILE A 108 -9.03 16.68 3.31
N ASP A 109 -7.73 16.89 3.59
CA ASP A 109 -7.04 18.11 3.19
C ASP A 109 -5.53 17.90 3.05
N ALA A 110 -4.82 18.93 2.61
CA ALA A 110 -3.38 18.86 2.37
C ALA A 110 -2.58 18.62 3.65
N VAL A 111 -3.02 19.17 4.78
CA VAL A 111 -2.33 18.96 6.07
C VAL A 111 -2.41 17.51 6.48
N ALA A 112 -3.60 16.90 6.38
CA ALA A 112 -3.79 15.49 6.67
C ALA A 112 -2.99 14.61 5.70
N PHE A 113 -2.93 14.99 4.42
CA PHE A 113 -2.14 14.27 3.43
C PHE A 113 -0.66 14.25 3.81
N GLU A 114 -0.10 15.40 4.15
CA GLU A 114 1.31 15.50 4.53
C GLU A 114 1.61 14.67 5.77
N ARG A 115 0.73 14.68 6.77
CA ARG A 115 0.88 13.89 7.98
C ARG A 115 0.87 12.39 7.66
N CYS A 116 -0.10 11.94 6.88
CA CYS A 116 -0.23 10.54 6.49
C CYS A 116 0.96 10.10 5.63
N ALA A 117 1.39 10.94 4.69
CA ALA A 117 2.53 10.62 3.84
C ALA A 117 3.81 10.50 4.67
N TYR A 118 4.03 11.40 5.62
CA TYR A 118 5.17 11.32 6.52
C TYR A 118 5.14 10.02 7.32
N ASP A 119 4.01 9.71 7.94
CA ASP A 119 3.88 8.49 8.74
C ASP A 119 4.15 7.25 7.91
N LEU A 120 3.61 7.21 6.70
CA LEU A 120 3.80 6.09 5.78
C LEU A 120 5.26 5.95 5.37
N LEU A 121 5.88 7.04 4.92
CA LEU A 121 7.25 7.01 4.39
C LEU A 121 8.28 6.66 5.46
N TYR A 122 8.01 7.00 6.72
CA TYR A 122 8.89 6.71 7.85
C TYR A 122 8.63 5.36 8.52
N GLN A 123 7.66 4.57 8.05
CA GLN A 123 7.43 3.23 8.61
C GLN A 123 8.68 2.35 8.62
N PRO A 124 9.52 2.31 7.56
CA PRO A 124 10.75 1.53 7.59
C PRO A 124 11.72 1.96 8.70
N VAL A 125 11.79 3.26 8.97
CA VAL A 125 12.65 3.80 10.03
C VAL A 125 12.08 3.45 11.41
N THR A 126 10.78 3.70 11.60
CA THR A 126 10.09 3.42 12.87
C THR A 126 10.21 1.94 13.26
N LYS A 127 10.17 1.05 12.27
CA LYS A 127 10.26 -0.41 12.51
C LYS A 127 11.66 -0.96 12.45
N GLY A 128 12.68 -0.11 12.23
CA GLY A 128 14.08 -0.50 12.29
C GLY A 128 14.62 -1.17 11.03
N TYR A 129 13.92 -1.07 9.90
CA TYR A 129 14.41 -1.66 8.64
C TYR A 129 15.38 -0.75 7.89
N ALA A 130 15.41 0.54 8.22
CA ALA A 130 16.31 1.50 7.60
C ALA A 130 16.58 2.66 8.56
N THR A 131 17.68 3.37 8.36
CA THR A 131 18.01 4.57 9.15
C THR A 131 17.42 5.84 8.52
N ASP A 132 17.05 5.75 7.24
CA ASP A 132 16.47 6.86 6.48
C ASP A 132 15.44 6.28 5.51
N PRO A 133 14.30 6.95 5.29
CA PRO A 133 13.26 6.44 4.37
C PRO A 133 13.79 6.16 2.96
N GLY A 134 14.72 7.00 2.47
CA GLY A 134 15.28 6.85 1.13
C GLY A 134 16.17 5.62 0.95
N PHE A 135 16.53 4.94 2.04
CA PHE A 135 17.33 3.71 1.99
C PHE A 135 16.48 2.45 1.95
N TYR A 136 15.16 2.57 2.05
CA TYR A 136 14.28 1.41 1.98
C TYR A 136 13.72 1.28 0.55
N GLU A 137 14.04 0.16 -0.10
CA GLU A 137 13.74 -0.05 -1.52
C GLU A 137 12.25 0.08 -1.85
N PHE A 138 11.38 -0.56 -1.07
CA PHE A 138 9.94 -0.60 -1.32
C PHE A 138 9.21 0.56 -0.65
N ASN A 139 9.68 1.77 -0.92
CA ASN A 139 9.15 3.01 -0.39
C ASN A 139 9.06 4.01 -1.56
N SER A 140 7.91 4.68 -1.71
CA SER A 140 7.67 5.57 -2.84
C SER A 140 8.63 6.75 -2.92
N ILE A 141 9.33 7.09 -1.83
CA ILE A 141 10.31 8.18 -1.84
C ILE A 141 11.44 7.94 -2.85
N ASN A 142 11.84 6.69 -3.06
CA ASN A 142 12.85 6.36 -4.08
C ASN A 142 12.27 5.59 -5.28
N ASN A 143 11.10 5.02 -5.11
CA ASN A 143 10.33 4.32 -6.14
C ASN A 143 11.13 3.26 -6.94
N VAL A 144 12.02 2.54 -6.28
CA VAL A 144 12.81 1.48 -6.93
C VAL A 144 11.92 0.35 -7.43
N ALA A 145 10.76 0.13 -6.80
CA ALA A 145 9.80 -0.89 -7.21
C ALA A 145 9.13 -0.60 -8.57
N GLY A 146 9.29 0.63 -9.10
CA GLY A 146 8.84 0.94 -10.46
C GLY A 146 7.35 1.17 -10.61
N ILE A 147 6.67 1.59 -9.54
CA ILE A 147 5.26 2.01 -9.65
C ILE A 147 5.21 3.39 -10.31
N ASP A 148 4.33 3.54 -11.30
CA ASP A 148 4.15 4.80 -12.01
C ASP A 148 3.39 5.79 -11.13
N LEU A 149 4.11 6.67 -10.44
CA LEU A 149 3.53 7.68 -9.54
C LEU A 149 3.20 8.98 -10.26
#